data_00a1c4dd7719e77a78f84996658a67ff
#
_entry.id   00a1c4dd7719e77a78f84996658a67ff
#
_cell.length_a   1.000
_cell.length_b   1.000
_cell.length_c   1.000
_cell.angle_alpha   90.00
_cell.angle_beta   90.00
_cell.angle_gamma   90.00
#
_symmetry.space_group_name_H-M   'P 1'
#
loop_
_entity.id
_entity.type
_entity.pdbx_description
1 polymer ?
#
loop_
_entity_poly.entity_id
_entity_poly.type
_entity_poly.pdbx_seq_one_letter_code
_entity_poly.pdbx_strand_id
1 'polypeptide(L)'
;MWKRYLSYLSFPLAVFLFHCVLTLVFDAYDRIEQLDTGMHFLGGIAIAHFISHTIIQLDRSKILSARSPITFFLLVFGLVAASTVMWEFAEFITDYLFDMNIQVSVTNLMKDQFLGIVGGLVYVASFRPDRQI
;
A
#
# COMPACT_ATOMS: atom_id res chain seq x y z
N MET A 1 -20.35 9.53 -6.63
CA MET A 1 -18.91 9.73 -6.37
C MET A 1 -18.41 8.80 -5.26
N TRP A 2 -18.93 8.82 -4.05
CA TRP A 2 -18.51 8.00 -2.91
C TRP A 2 -18.48 6.49 -3.17
N LYS A 3 -19.46 5.92 -3.86
CA LYS A 3 -19.51 4.48 -4.16
C LYS A 3 -18.28 3.98 -4.93
N ARG A 4 -17.69 4.81 -5.80
CA ARG A 4 -16.48 4.45 -6.56
C ARG A 4 -15.25 4.43 -5.65
N TYR A 5 -15.09 5.41 -4.77
CA TYR A 5 -13.97 5.40 -3.81
C TYR A 5 -14.03 4.21 -2.86
N LEU A 6 -15.23 3.85 -2.39
CA LEU A 6 -15.43 2.64 -1.59
C LEU A 6 -15.05 1.37 -2.36
N SER A 7 -15.37 1.29 -3.66
CA SER A 7 -14.95 0.18 -4.50
C SER A 7 -13.43 0.10 -4.66
N TYR A 8 -12.74 1.24 -4.79
CA TYR A 8 -11.28 1.25 -4.87
C TYR A 8 -10.61 0.92 -3.54
N LEU A 9 -11.21 1.31 -2.43
CA LEU A 9 -10.74 1.01 -1.08
C LEU A 9 -10.93 -0.46 -0.70
N SER A 10 -11.84 -1.19 -1.36
CA SER A 10 -12.15 -2.58 -0.99
C SER A 10 -10.95 -3.51 -1.07
N PHE A 11 -10.05 -3.30 -2.04
CA PHE A 11 -8.86 -4.14 -2.19
C PHE A 11 -7.84 -3.92 -1.08
N PRO A 12 -7.35 -2.70 -0.78
CA PRO A 12 -6.46 -2.51 0.35
C PRO A 12 -7.10 -2.87 1.69
N LEU A 13 -8.40 -2.64 1.86
CA LEU A 13 -9.12 -3.08 3.05
C LEU A 13 -9.14 -4.60 3.19
N ALA A 14 -9.36 -5.34 2.10
CA ALA A 14 -9.31 -6.80 2.11
C ALA A 14 -7.91 -7.32 2.47
N VAL A 15 -6.85 -6.72 1.92
CA VAL A 15 -5.46 -7.07 2.26
C VAL A 15 -5.17 -6.77 3.74
N PHE A 16 -5.61 -5.63 4.25
CA PHE A 16 -5.45 -5.26 5.64
C PHE A 16 -6.21 -6.22 6.58
N LEU A 17 -7.46 -6.54 6.28
CA LEU A 17 -8.24 -7.50 7.08
C LEU A 17 -7.62 -8.90 7.04
N PHE A 18 -7.09 -9.31 5.90
CA PHE A 18 -6.35 -10.57 5.78
C PHE A 18 -5.11 -10.57 6.67
N HIS A 19 -4.31 -9.48 6.64
CA HIS A 19 -3.18 -9.29 7.56
C HIS A 19 -3.62 -9.42 9.03
N CYS A 20 -4.68 -8.73 9.45
CA CYS A 20 -5.20 -8.82 10.81
C CYS A 20 -5.60 -10.26 11.20
N VAL A 21 -6.24 -10.99 10.30
CA VAL A 21 -6.61 -12.40 10.54
C VAL A 21 -5.36 -13.27 10.69
N LEU A 22 -4.36 -13.09 9.84
CA LEU A 22 -3.10 -13.84 9.93
C LEU A 22 -2.38 -13.57 11.25
N THR A 23 -2.38 -12.32 11.72
CA THR A 23 -1.73 -11.92 12.97
C THR A 23 -2.52 -12.40 14.19
N LEU A 24 -3.80 -12.03 14.29
CA LEU A 24 -4.59 -12.17 15.52
C LEU A 24 -5.20 -13.56 15.73
N VAL A 25 -5.40 -14.32 14.65
CA VAL A 25 -6.07 -15.63 14.73
C VAL A 25 -5.07 -16.78 14.57
N PHE A 26 -4.08 -16.61 13.71
CA PHE A 26 -3.20 -17.72 13.34
C PHE A 26 -1.76 -17.61 13.86
N ASP A 27 -1.35 -16.47 14.44
CA ASP A 27 0.04 -16.17 14.80
C ASP A 27 1.01 -16.54 13.66
N ALA A 28 0.57 -16.21 12.43
CA ALA A 28 1.19 -16.74 11.22
C ALA A 28 2.58 -16.15 10.97
N TYR A 29 2.83 -14.93 11.43
CA TYR A 29 4.12 -14.26 11.27
C TYR A 29 5.23 -14.92 12.10
N ASP A 30 4.90 -15.47 13.27
CA ASP A 30 5.84 -16.23 14.10
C ASP A 30 6.19 -17.60 13.49
N ARG A 31 5.36 -18.10 12.58
CA ARG A 31 5.50 -19.44 11.99
C ARG A 31 6.06 -19.42 10.58
N ILE A 32 5.87 -18.33 9.85
CA ILE A 32 6.22 -18.22 8.41
C ILE A 32 7.05 -16.97 8.20
N GLU A 33 8.35 -17.10 8.27
CA GLU A 33 9.33 -16.00 8.17
C GLU A 33 9.15 -15.11 6.92
N GLN A 34 8.76 -15.69 5.77
CA GLN A 34 8.59 -14.92 4.53
C GLN A 34 7.21 -14.25 4.39
N LEU A 35 6.28 -14.48 5.32
CA LEU A 35 4.93 -13.96 5.23
C LEU A 35 4.91 -12.43 5.26
N ASP A 36 5.68 -11.86 6.17
CA ASP A 36 5.88 -10.43 6.32
C ASP A 36 6.33 -9.79 5.00
N THR A 37 7.39 -10.32 4.41
CA THR A 37 7.90 -9.95 3.09
C THR A 37 6.81 -9.94 2.00
N GLY A 38 6.00 -11.01 1.95
CA GLY A 38 4.89 -11.13 1.01
C GLY A 38 3.78 -10.11 1.26
N MET A 39 3.49 -9.82 2.52
CA MET A 39 2.42 -8.89 2.90
C MET A 39 2.78 -7.44 2.61
N HIS A 40 4.02 -7.00 2.84
CA HIS A 40 4.48 -5.66 2.45
C HIS A 40 4.42 -5.46 0.92
N PHE A 41 4.86 -6.45 0.15
CA PHE A 41 4.75 -6.41 -1.31
C PHE A 41 3.29 -6.33 -1.79
N LEU A 42 2.40 -7.16 -1.24
CA LEU A 42 0.98 -7.17 -1.57
C LEU A 42 0.29 -5.87 -1.11
N GLY A 43 0.65 -5.35 0.06
CA GLY A 43 0.20 -4.06 0.57
C GLY A 43 0.55 -2.92 -0.38
N GLY A 44 1.79 -2.91 -0.89
CA GLY A 44 2.22 -1.94 -1.89
C GLY A 44 1.38 -1.98 -3.18
N ILE A 45 1.07 -3.18 -3.69
CA ILE A 45 0.16 -3.37 -4.84
C ILE A 45 -1.23 -2.80 -4.52
N ALA A 46 -1.78 -3.13 -3.36
CA ALA A 46 -3.14 -2.73 -2.98
C ALA A 46 -3.26 -1.22 -2.80
N ILE A 47 -2.29 -0.59 -2.17
CA ILE A 47 -2.22 0.87 -2.01
C ILE A 47 -2.04 1.57 -3.36
N ALA A 48 -1.17 1.07 -4.24
CA ALA A 48 -0.99 1.61 -5.58
C ALA A 48 -2.28 1.52 -6.42
N HIS A 49 -3.04 0.44 -6.27
CA HIS A 49 -4.37 0.30 -6.88
C HIS A 49 -5.30 1.42 -6.44
N PHE A 50 -5.46 1.61 -5.14
CA PHE A 50 -6.33 2.64 -4.58
C PHE A 50 -5.92 4.05 -5.03
N ILE A 51 -4.63 4.38 -4.91
CA ILE A 51 -4.06 5.67 -5.27
C ILE A 51 -4.25 5.95 -6.76
N SER A 52 -3.93 4.99 -7.63
CA SER A 52 -4.05 5.14 -9.08
C SER A 52 -5.47 5.46 -9.52
N HIS A 53 -6.45 4.73 -9.00
CA HIS A 53 -7.85 4.97 -9.31
C HIS A 53 -8.37 6.28 -8.74
N THR A 54 -7.89 6.65 -7.55
CA THR A 54 -8.22 7.93 -6.92
C THR A 54 -7.69 9.11 -7.73
N ILE A 55 -6.42 9.05 -8.17
CA ILE A 55 -5.81 10.10 -9.00
C ILE A 55 -6.58 10.26 -10.32
N ILE A 56 -6.93 9.15 -10.99
CA ILE A 56 -7.73 9.21 -12.22
C ILE A 56 -9.10 9.85 -11.97
N GLN A 57 -9.75 9.53 -10.86
CA GLN A 57 -11.04 10.13 -10.53
C GLN A 57 -10.93 11.62 -10.23
N LEU A 58 -9.85 12.06 -9.56
CA LEU A 58 -9.56 13.46 -9.29
C LEU A 58 -9.23 14.23 -10.57
N ASP A 59 -8.48 13.63 -11.49
CA ASP A 59 -8.18 14.21 -12.81
C ASP A 59 -9.47 14.40 -13.65
N ARG A 60 -10.34 13.38 -13.69
CA ARG A 60 -11.66 13.46 -14.35
C ARG A 60 -12.55 14.54 -13.73
N SER A 61 -12.46 14.75 -12.43
CA SER A 61 -13.20 15.79 -11.71
C SER A 61 -12.56 17.19 -11.80
N LYS A 62 -11.44 17.32 -12.52
CA LYS A 62 -10.66 18.57 -12.68
C LYS A 62 -10.12 19.16 -11.37
N ILE A 63 -10.05 18.36 -10.31
CA ILE A 63 -9.46 18.75 -9.01
C ILE A 63 -7.94 18.67 -9.08
N LEU A 64 -7.42 17.69 -9.82
CA LEU A 64 -6.00 17.46 -10.02
C LEU A 64 -5.72 17.31 -11.51
N SER A 65 -4.56 17.72 -11.98
CA SER A 65 -4.10 17.46 -13.35
C SER A 65 -2.98 16.43 -13.36
N ALA A 66 -3.29 15.19 -13.76
CA ALA A 66 -2.36 14.08 -13.87
C ALA A 66 -2.32 13.49 -15.30
N ARG A 67 -2.52 14.35 -16.32
CA ARG A 67 -2.61 13.93 -17.73
C ARG A 67 -1.29 13.41 -18.29
N SER A 68 -0.15 13.95 -17.83
CA SER A 68 1.17 13.45 -18.19
C SER A 68 1.43 12.09 -17.55
N PRO A 69 1.91 11.07 -18.31
CA PRO A 69 2.34 9.79 -17.73
C PRO A 69 3.36 9.94 -16.62
N ILE A 70 4.28 10.89 -16.76
CA ILE A 70 5.32 11.17 -15.76
C ILE A 70 4.69 11.74 -14.50
N THR A 71 3.78 12.72 -14.63
CA THR A 71 3.08 13.29 -13.46
C THR A 71 2.27 12.24 -12.73
N PHE A 72 1.53 11.40 -13.48
CA PHE A 72 0.79 10.28 -12.89
C PHE A 72 1.71 9.32 -12.14
N PHE A 73 2.81 8.90 -12.78
CA PHE A 73 3.80 8.01 -12.17
C PHE A 73 4.39 8.61 -10.88
N LEU A 74 4.85 9.86 -10.92
CA LEU A 74 5.46 10.51 -9.75
C LEU A 74 4.48 10.67 -8.58
N LEU A 75 3.20 10.99 -8.87
CA LEU A 75 2.17 11.06 -7.84
C LEU A 75 1.91 9.70 -7.21
N VAL A 76 1.73 8.65 -8.01
CA VAL A 76 1.50 7.30 -7.47
C VAL A 76 2.71 6.81 -6.69
N PHE A 77 3.92 6.95 -7.25
CA PHE A 77 5.16 6.55 -6.59
C PHE A 77 5.35 7.27 -5.25
N GLY A 78 5.22 8.60 -5.24
CA GLY A 78 5.41 9.39 -4.01
C GLY A 78 4.38 9.05 -2.93
N LEU A 79 3.11 8.86 -3.31
CA LEU A 79 2.06 8.49 -2.35
C LEU A 79 2.20 7.05 -1.85
N VAL A 80 2.63 6.11 -2.69
CA VAL A 80 2.95 4.74 -2.25
C VAL A 80 4.11 4.77 -1.27
N ALA A 81 5.21 5.45 -1.61
CA ALA A 81 6.37 5.56 -0.73
C ALA A 81 6.00 6.21 0.63
N ALA A 82 5.20 7.28 0.61
CA ALA A 82 4.69 7.87 1.84
C ALA A 82 3.83 6.89 2.65
N SER A 83 2.98 6.09 1.99
CA SER A 83 2.12 5.11 2.66
C SER A 83 2.93 3.99 3.31
N THR A 84 4.00 3.50 2.66
CA THR A 84 4.89 2.49 3.27
C THR A 84 5.58 3.04 4.51
N VAL A 85 6.09 4.28 4.46
CA VAL A 85 6.70 4.94 5.64
C VAL A 85 5.67 5.10 6.77
N MET A 86 4.44 5.51 6.45
CA MET A 86 3.38 5.65 7.46
C MET A 86 2.99 4.32 8.08
N TRP A 87 3.07 3.22 7.32
CA TRP A 87 2.84 1.88 7.83
C TRP A 87 3.89 1.50 8.87
N GLU A 88 5.17 1.70 8.59
CA GLU A 88 6.27 1.45 9.53
C GLU A 88 6.14 2.28 10.82
N PHE A 89 5.69 3.54 10.68
CA PHE A 89 5.38 4.35 11.86
C PHE A 89 4.23 3.77 12.68
N ALA A 90 3.21 3.21 12.03
CA ALA A 90 2.10 2.57 12.73
C ALA A 90 2.57 1.32 13.49
N GLU A 91 3.44 0.50 12.90
CA GLU A 91 4.05 -0.66 13.56
C GLU A 91 4.93 -0.23 14.75
N PHE A 92 5.79 0.76 14.55
CA PHE A 92 6.61 1.32 15.62
C PHE A 92 5.77 1.85 16.80
N ILE A 93 4.69 2.58 16.53
CA ILE A 93 3.79 3.09 17.56
C ILE A 93 3.07 1.93 18.27
N THR A 94 2.67 0.91 17.53
CA THR A 94 2.02 -0.29 18.08
C THR A 94 2.97 -1.04 19.01
N ASP A 95 4.22 -1.24 18.62
CA ASP A 95 5.25 -1.85 19.46
C ASP A 95 5.46 -1.05 20.73
N TYR A 96 5.58 0.27 20.61
CA TYR A 96 5.81 1.16 21.74
C TYR A 96 4.65 1.17 22.75
N LEU A 97 3.40 1.11 22.27
CA LEU A 97 2.21 1.20 23.13
C LEU A 97 1.81 -0.13 23.75
N PHE A 98 2.06 -1.25 23.05
CA PHE A 98 1.52 -2.56 23.44
C PHE A 98 2.61 -3.58 23.76
N ASP A 99 3.89 -3.17 23.75
CA ASP A 99 5.05 -4.05 24.01
C ASP A 99 5.05 -5.30 23.09
N MET A 100 4.68 -5.09 21.81
CA MET A 100 4.69 -6.09 20.77
C MET A 100 6.03 -6.02 20.04
N ASN A 101 6.55 -7.10 19.55
CA ASN A 101 7.83 -7.13 18.83
C ASN A 101 7.61 -7.27 17.32
N ILE A 102 6.89 -6.31 16.72
CA ILE A 102 6.57 -6.30 15.29
C ILE A 102 7.80 -5.89 14.48
N GLN A 103 8.42 -4.77 14.87
CA GLN A 103 9.65 -4.27 14.23
C GLN A 103 10.89 -4.92 14.85
N VAL A 104 11.37 -5.99 14.24
CA VAL A 104 12.49 -6.79 14.77
C VAL A 104 13.83 -6.06 14.65
N SER A 105 14.04 -5.27 13.59
CA SER A 105 15.30 -4.56 13.34
C SER A 105 15.16 -3.47 12.28
N VAL A 106 16.15 -2.53 12.24
CA VAL A 106 16.24 -1.52 11.18
C VAL A 106 16.38 -2.18 9.80
N THR A 107 17.06 -3.30 9.69
CA THR A 107 17.19 -4.03 8.43
C THR A 107 15.84 -4.57 7.96
N ASN A 108 15.02 -5.07 8.87
CA ASN A 108 13.66 -5.50 8.55
C ASN A 108 12.83 -4.33 8.04
N LEU A 109 12.78 -3.23 8.79
CA LEU A 109 12.08 -2.01 8.43
C LEU A 109 12.44 -1.52 7.01
N MET A 110 13.73 -1.47 6.68
CA MET A 110 14.19 -1.04 5.35
C MET A 110 13.80 -2.01 4.25
N LYS A 111 13.84 -3.33 4.52
CA LYS A 111 13.37 -4.37 3.61
C LYS A 111 11.88 -4.20 3.31
N ASP A 112 11.07 -3.98 4.32
CA ASP A 112 9.62 -3.93 4.23
C ASP A 112 9.15 -2.67 3.50
N GLN A 113 9.76 -1.51 3.77
CA GLN A 113 9.57 -0.31 2.97
C GLN A 113 9.94 -0.53 1.49
N PHE A 114 11.09 -1.15 1.23
CA PHE A 114 11.53 -1.44 -0.14
C PHE A 114 10.54 -2.35 -0.87
N LEU A 115 10.06 -3.40 -0.22
CA LEU A 115 9.09 -4.32 -0.80
C LEU A 115 7.73 -3.68 -1.07
N GLY A 116 7.25 -2.84 -0.17
CA GLY A 116 6.04 -2.05 -0.39
C GLY A 116 6.16 -1.13 -1.61
N ILE A 117 7.30 -0.44 -1.74
CA ILE A 117 7.58 0.41 -2.91
C ILE A 117 7.65 -0.44 -4.20
N VAL A 118 8.35 -1.58 -4.17
CA VAL A 118 8.47 -2.48 -5.34
C VAL A 118 7.11 -3.03 -5.74
N GLY A 119 6.27 -3.44 -4.79
CA GLY A 119 4.89 -3.87 -5.06
C GLY A 119 4.08 -2.78 -5.77
N GLY A 120 4.18 -1.55 -5.29
CA GLY A 120 3.55 -0.41 -5.94
C GLY A 120 4.07 -0.13 -7.35
N LEU A 121 5.39 -0.22 -7.56
CA LEU A 121 6.00 -0.05 -8.89
C LEU A 121 5.55 -1.14 -9.87
N VAL A 122 5.49 -2.40 -9.44
CA VAL A 122 4.98 -3.52 -10.26
C VAL A 122 3.54 -3.26 -10.68
N TYR A 123 2.70 -2.78 -9.75
CA TYR A 123 1.32 -2.42 -10.09
C TYR A 123 1.29 -1.31 -11.14
N VAL A 124 1.99 -0.20 -10.94
CA VAL A 124 1.97 0.95 -11.86
C VAL A 124 2.51 0.60 -13.23
N ALA A 125 3.57 -0.23 -13.30
CA ALA A 125 4.14 -0.70 -14.56
C ALA A 125 3.15 -1.57 -15.37
N SER A 126 2.30 -2.33 -14.67
CA SER A 126 1.28 -3.19 -15.27
C SER A 126 -0.04 -2.45 -15.52
N PHE A 127 -0.25 -1.32 -14.85
CA PHE A 127 -1.48 -0.58 -14.89
C PHE A 127 -1.58 0.27 -16.16
N ARG A 128 -2.60 0.00 -16.96
CA ARG A 128 -2.94 0.81 -18.15
C ARG A 128 -4.22 1.58 -17.83
N PRO A 129 -4.11 2.86 -17.45
CA PRO A 129 -5.31 3.66 -17.27
C PRO A 129 -6.07 3.74 -18.58
N ASP A 130 -7.36 3.35 -18.57
CA ASP A 130 -8.29 3.63 -19.67
C ASP A 130 -8.42 5.16 -19.77
N ARG A 131 -7.54 5.74 -20.60
CA ARG A 131 -7.55 7.15 -20.94
C ARG A 131 -8.59 7.37 -22.07
N GLN A 132 -9.84 7.11 -21.77
CA GLN A 132 -10.91 7.69 -22.56
C GLN A 132 -10.94 9.19 -22.19
N ILE A 133 -10.22 9.93 -23.01
CA ILE A 133 -10.24 11.40 -23.07
C ILE A 133 -11.58 11.83 -23.66
#